data_86ea2e3c467ef007e3de3aa8bf6adb7f
#
_entry.id   86ea2e3c467ef007e3de3aa8bf6adb7f
#
_cell.length_a   1.000
_cell.length_b   1.000
_cell.length_c   1.000
_cell.angle_alpha   90.00
_cell.angle_beta   90.00
_cell.angle_gamma   90.00
#
_symmetry.space_group_name_H-M   'P 1'
#
loop_
_entity.id
_entity.type
_entity.pdbx_description
1 polymer ?
#
loop_
_entity_poly.entity_id
_entity_poly.type
_entity_poly.pdbx_seq_one_letter_code
_entity_poly.pdbx_strand_id
1 'polypeptide(L)'
;MLKDILSYDENYEDAVKALADIYYKREDADNLTNLIRKYQDGKCKDAVKNYIVSEPVPSKESGSYDDDVELKFTCASGCVVYYTTDGKEPDSKSTLYDGTGIKLETGTTKIKAVAVNSMGVYSSVADFEYVIEYGAPAAPDVSPASGKYSAGEKVKINNIPDKCKAYYTTDGTTPTASSTEYTGEFDMPAGNTVIAFVIINDHEQSSSVVKRNYNVEVKNTYTYSQAESQLKNVLISKKVLKSDSVASDGSGVNFVYISKTKVGNNEMYIIRYDVIKGGSTTTAGLYGVDTSSGKVYTVTGTEGSYSAKEY
;
A
#
# COMPACT_ATOMS: atom_id res chain seq x y z
N MET A 1 -44.53 -51.29 24.33
CA MET A 1 -44.56 -51.01 25.78
C MET A 1 -43.96 -49.72 26.19
N LEU A 2 -42.59 -49.46 26.07
CA LEU A 2 -42.02 -48.15 26.46
C LEU A 2 -42.52 -46.97 25.61
N LYS A 3 -42.60 -47.12 24.27
CA LYS A 3 -43.22 -46.13 23.39
C LYS A 3 -44.70 -45.87 23.71
N ASP A 4 -45.42 -46.86 24.16
CA ASP A 4 -46.85 -46.72 24.54
C ASP A 4 -46.95 -45.90 25.83
N ILE A 5 -46.03 -46.09 26.80
CA ILE A 5 -45.99 -45.29 28.02
C ILE A 5 -45.76 -43.84 27.65
N LEU A 6 -44.74 -43.55 26.74
CA LEU A 6 -44.46 -42.22 26.29
C LEU A 6 -45.57 -41.59 25.41
N SER A 7 -46.52 -42.38 24.91
CA SER A 7 -47.71 -41.85 24.24
C SER A 7 -48.72 -41.29 25.21
N TYR A 8 -48.76 -41.80 26.48
CA TYR A 8 -49.61 -41.28 27.54
C TYR A 8 -48.94 -40.14 28.34
N ASP A 9 -47.67 -40.33 28.69
CA ASP A 9 -46.84 -39.28 29.33
C ASP A 9 -45.48 -39.19 28.66
N GLU A 10 -45.36 -38.22 27.79
CA GLU A 10 -44.13 -38.02 27.03
C GLU A 10 -42.91 -37.62 27.89
N ASN A 11 -43.16 -37.15 29.12
CA ASN A 11 -42.13 -36.77 30.07
C ASN A 11 -41.91 -37.80 31.18
N TYR A 12 -42.32 -39.05 30.97
CA TYR A 12 -42.05 -40.12 31.95
C TYR A 12 -40.57 -40.51 31.88
N GLU A 13 -39.74 -39.94 32.78
CA GLU A 13 -38.28 -39.97 32.75
C GLU A 13 -37.69 -41.38 32.73
N ASP A 14 -38.25 -42.32 33.54
CA ASP A 14 -37.78 -43.71 33.59
C ASP A 14 -37.96 -44.43 32.24
N ALA A 15 -39.03 -44.14 31.51
CA ALA A 15 -39.25 -44.72 30.19
C ALA A 15 -38.30 -44.13 29.16
N VAL A 16 -38.02 -42.82 29.21
CA VAL A 16 -37.02 -42.16 28.35
C VAL A 16 -35.64 -42.76 28.59
N LYS A 17 -35.23 -42.90 29.87
CA LYS A 17 -33.94 -43.49 30.25
C LYS A 17 -33.81 -44.94 29.79
N ALA A 18 -34.85 -45.76 30.06
CA ALA A 18 -34.86 -47.17 29.63
C ALA A 18 -34.78 -47.30 28.09
N LEU A 19 -35.41 -46.39 27.37
CA LEU A 19 -35.37 -46.36 25.90
C LEU A 19 -33.99 -45.96 25.38
N ALA A 20 -33.35 -44.97 25.99
CA ALA A 20 -31.99 -44.56 25.69
C ALA A 20 -31.00 -45.72 25.92
N ASP A 21 -31.09 -46.41 27.06
CA ASP A 21 -30.28 -47.60 27.39
C ASP A 21 -30.43 -48.70 26.35
N ILE A 22 -31.67 -48.96 25.89
CA ILE A 22 -31.96 -49.98 24.86
C ILE A 22 -31.35 -49.60 23.52
N TYR A 23 -31.51 -48.34 23.07
CA TYR A 23 -30.95 -47.90 21.81
C TYR A 23 -29.41 -47.93 21.86
N TYR A 24 -28.81 -47.48 22.96
CA TYR A 24 -27.37 -47.55 23.19
C TYR A 24 -26.83 -48.99 23.10
N LYS A 25 -27.46 -49.94 23.84
CA LYS A 25 -27.06 -51.37 23.85
C LYS A 25 -27.25 -52.07 22.49
N ARG A 26 -28.13 -51.57 21.66
CA ARG A 26 -28.41 -52.08 20.31
C ARG A 26 -27.59 -51.36 19.22
N GLU A 27 -26.77 -50.41 19.62
CA GLU A 27 -26.01 -49.54 18.67
C GLU A 27 -26.95 -48.86 17.65
N ASP A 28 -28.19 -48.54 18.07
CA ASP A 28 -29.21 -47.90 17.25
C ASP A 28 -29.02 -46.39 17.36
N ALA A 29 -27.99 -45.88 16.64
CA ALA A 29 -27.53 -44.49 16.69
C ALA A 29 -28.63 -43.51 16.26
N ASP A 30 -29.40 -43.83 15.23
CA ASP A 30 -30.44 -42.95 14.68
C ASP A 30 -31.56 -42.72 15.72
N ASN A 31 -32.09 -43.80 16.31
CA ASN A 31 -33.12 -43.68 17.32
C ASN A 31 -32.58 -43.04 18.60
N LEU A 32 -31.33 -43.29 18.98
CA LEU A 32 -30.70 -42.64 20.13
C LEU A 32 -30.51 -41.16 19.89
N THR A 33 -30.01 -40.76 18.74
CA THR A 33 -29.85 -39.34 18.33
C THR A 33 -31.20 -38.60 18.38
N ASN A 34 -32.24 -39.20 17.80
CA ASN A 34 -33.58 -38.62 17.81
C ASN A 34 -34.15 -38.48 19.23
N LEU A 35 -33.91 -39.48 20.10
CA LEU A 35 -34.32 -39.42 21.49
C LEU A 35 -33.60 -38.32 22.26
N ILE A 36 -32.26 -38.20 22.08
CA ILE A 36 -31.45 -37.15 22.68
C ILE A 36 -31.96 -35.77 22.25
N ARG A 37 -32.10 -35.52 20.95
CA ARG A 37 -32.60 -34.24 20.40
C ARG A 37 -33.96 -33.85 20.96
N LYS A 38 -34.86 -34.86 21.21
CA LYS A 38 -36.18 -34.58 21.77
C LYS A 38 -36.12 -34.13 23.23
N TYR A 39 -35.18 -34.68 24.03
CA TYR A 39 -35.24 -34.55 25.48
C TYR A 39 -34.07 -33.77 26.11
N GLN A 40 -33.00 -33.52 25.41
CA GLN A 40 -31.77 -32.89 25.97
C GLN A 40 -32.00 -31.53 26.64
N ASP A 41 -32.98 -30.76 26.16
CA ASP A 41 -33.29 -29.41 26.66
C ASP A 41 -34.58 -29.38 27.48
N GLY A 42 -35.18 -30.54 27.75
CA GLY A 42 -36.50 -30.66 28.38
C GLY A 42 -36.47 -31.22 29.81
N LYS A 43 -37.65 -31.58 30.28
CA LYS A 43 -37.86 -32.13 31.64
C LYS A 43 -37.10 -33.44 31.87
N CYS A 44 -36.90 -34.26 30.84
CA CYS A 44 -36.17 -35.52 30.90
C CYS A 44 -34.71 -35.44 30.47
N LYS A 45 -34.07 -34.26 30.54
CA LYS A 45 -32.65 -34.05 30.14
C LYS A 45 -31.71 -35.01 30.88
N ASP A 46 -31.97 -35.29 32.14
CA ASP A 46 -31.15 -36.19 32.97
C ASP A 46 -31.21 -37.64 32.49
N ALA A 47 -32.30 -38.05 31.86
CA ALA A 47 -32.46 -39.40 31.31
C ALA A 47 -31.54 -39.66 30.11
N VAL A 48 -31.17 -38.62 29.35
CA VAL A 48 -30.35 -38.71 28.12
C VAL A 48 -28.94 -38.15 28.26
N LYS A 49 -28.63 -37.46 29.36
CA LYS A 49 -27.37 -36.69 29.54
C LYS A 49 -26.08 -37.50 29.28
N ASN A 50 -26.06 -38.78 29.62
CA ASN A 50 -24.91 -39.66 29.48
C ASN A 50 -24.62 -40.06 28.02
N TYR A 51 -25.56 -39.78 27.11
CA TYR A 51 -25.48 -40.12 25.69
C TYR A 51 -25.29 -38.89 24.81
N ILE A 52 -25.38 -37.69 25.38
CA ILE A 52 -25.20 -36.43 24.64
C ILE A 52 -23.76 -36.34 24.11
N VAL A 53 -23.65 -36.11 22.82
CA VAL A 53 -22.40 -35.75 22.15
C VAL A 53 -22.32 -34.23 22.15
N SER A 54 -21.19 -33.69 22.64
CA SER A 54 -20.96 -32.23 22.65
C SER A 54 -20.82 -31.72 21.24
N GLU A 55 -21.35 -30.52 21.00
CA GLU A 55 -21.17 -29.79 19.74
C GLU A 55 -19.68 -29.54 19.43
N PRO A 56 -19.32 -29.46 18.15
CA PRO A 56 -17.97 -29.05 17.77
C PRO A 56 -17.70 -27.59 18.17
N VAL A 57 -16.51 -27.32 18.65
CA VAL A 57 -16.07 -25.99 19.08
C VAL A 57 -15.22 -25.35 17.98
N PRO A 58 -15.58 -24.17 17.48
CA PRO A 58 -14.80 -23.45 16.48
C PRO A 58 -13.57 -22.78 17.11
N SER A 59 -12.50 -22.62 16.34
CA SER A 59 -11.28 -21.87 16.75
C SER A 59 -11.48 -20.36 16.77
N LYS A 60 -12.52 -19.86 16.13
CA LYS A 60 -12.95 -18.47 16.07
C LYS A 60 -14.45 -18.39 16.31
N GLU A 61 -14.89 -17.42 17.06
CA GLU A 61 -16.31 -17.18 17.30
C GLU A 61 -16.99 -16.60 16.07
N SER A 62 -18.33 -16.74 15.97
CA SER A 62 -19.13 -16.05 14.94
C SER A 62 -18.95 -14.54 15.05
N GLY A 63 -18.84 -13.85 13.91
CA GLY A 63 -18.66 -12.39 13.89
C GLY A 63 -18.08 -11.88 12.60
N SER A 64 -17.76 -10.56 12.61
CA SER A 64 -17.12 -9.87 11.49
C SER A 64 -15.61 -9.77 11.73
N TYR A 65 -14.84 -9.97 10.65
CA TYR A 65 -13.39 -9.96 10.65
C TYR A 65 -12.89 -9.12 9.47
N ASP A 66 -11.83 -8.39 9.69
CA ASP A 66 -11.14 -7.56 8.70
C ASP A 66 -9.80 -8.14 8.23
N ASP A 67 -9.49 -9.35 8.68
CA ASP A 67 -8.31 -10.14 8.32
C ASP A 67 -8.72 -11.53 7.80
N ASP A 68 -7.76 -12.26 7.22
CA ASP A 68 -7.93 -13.66 6.81
C ASP A 68 -8.31 -14.53 8.02
N VAL A 69 -9.35 -15.31 7.88
CA VAL A 69 -9.79 -16.27 8.89
C VAL A 69 -9.63 -17.70 8.37
N GLU A 70 -8.84 -18.48 9.08
CA GLU A 70 -8.75 -19.91 8.93
C GLU A 70 -9.46 -20.58 10.12
N LEU A 71 -10.65 -21.14 9.87
CA LEU A 71 -11.49 -21.76 10.88
C LEU A 71 -11.11 -23.21 11.09
N LYS A 72 -10.97 -23.62 12.36
CA LYS A 72 -10.74 -25.01 12.74
C LYS A 72 -11.81 -25.45 13.73
N PHE A 73 -12.12 -26.75 13.71
CA PHE A 73 -13.03 -27.34 14.68
C PHE A 73 -12.30 -28.32 15.62
N THR A 74 -12.73 -28.33 16.86
CA THR A 74 -12.40 -29.39 17.83
C THR A 74 -13.66 -30.08 18.31
N CYS A 75 -13.58 -31.36 18.64
CA CYS A 75 -14.67 -32.16 19.22
C CYS A 75 -14.13 -33.06 20.32
N ALA A 76 -15.04 -33.71 21.04
CA ALA A 76 -14.69 -34.68 22.07
C ALA A 76 -13.87 -35.85 21.49
N SER A 77 -13.03 -36.48 22.33
CA SER A 77 -12.19 -37.61 21.90
C SER A 77 -13.05 -38.74 21.32
N GLY A 78 -12.63 -39.27 20.17
CA GLY A 78 -13.34 -40.32 19.44
C GLY A 78 -14.54 -39.84 18.59
N CYS A 79 -14.73 -38.51 18.50
CA CYS A 79 -15.70 -37.91 17.60
C CYS A 79 -15.02 -37.42 16.30
N VAL A 80 -15.81 -37.36 15.23
CA VAL A 80 -15.51 -36.68 13.97
C VAL A 80 -16.48 -35.54 13.74
N VAL A 81 -16.13 -34.55 12.95
CA VAL A 81 -16.98 -33.40 12.65
C VAL A 81 -17.39 -33.44 11.19
N TYR A 82 -18.69 -33.31 10.93
CA TYR A 82 -19.24 -33.02 9.60
C TYR A 82 -19.73 -31.57 9.55
N TYR A 83 -19.55 -30.90 8.44
CA TYR A 83 -19.97 -29.51 8.30
C TYR A 83 -20.48 -29.17 6.90
N THR A 84 -21.23 -28.07 6.81
CA THR A 84 -21.67 -27.44 5.56
C THR A 84 -21.31 -25.96 5.59
N THR A 85 -21.13 -25.35 4.41
CA THR A 85 -20.85 -23.91 4.26
C THR A 85 -21.98 -23.16 3.55
N ASP A 86 -23.09 -23.84 3.29
CA ASP A 86 -24.27 -23.31 2.59
C ASP A 86 -25.51 -23.17 3.53
N GLY A 87 -25.30 -23.37 4.83
CA GLY A 87 -26.34 -23.27 5.87
C GLY A 87 -27.29 -24.44 5.93
N LYS A 88 -27.08 -25.51 5.15
CA LYS A 88 -27.87 -26.74 5.27
C LYS A 88 -27.49 -27.57 6.49
N GLU A 89 -28.42 -28.38 7.01
CA GLU A 89 -28.16 -29.30 8.11
C GLU A 89 -27.12 -30.35 7.71
N PRO A 90 -25.99 -30.48 8.44
CA PRO A 90 -24.97 -31.47 8.14
C PRO A 90 -25.41 -32.88 8.55
N ASP A 91 -25.02 -33.85 7.72
CA ASP A 91 -25.20 -35.26 7.94
C ASP A 91 -23.92 -36.07 7.60
N SER A 92 -23.97 -37.38 7.65
CA SER A 92 -22.82 -38.25 7.30
C SER A 92 -22.35 -38.17 5.81
N LYS A 93 -23.11 -37.49 4.95
CA LYS A 93 -22.77 -37.26 3.53
C LYS A 93 -22.16 -35.85 3.31
N SER A 94 -22.25 -35.01 4.33
CA SER A 94 -21.66 -33.66 4.33
C SER A 94 -20.12 -33.74 4.37
N THR A 95 -19.46 -32.62 4.26
CA THR A 95 -17.98 -32.58 4.28
C THR A 95 -17.46 -33.02 5.64
N LEU A 96 -16.62 -34.08 5.64
CA LEU A 96 -15.89 -34.49 6.82
C LEU A 96 -14.75 -33.51 7.08
N TYR A 97 -14.67 -32.98 8.29
CA TYR A 97 -13.56 -32.15 8.72
C TYR A 97 -12.30 -33.02 8.96
N ASP A 98 -11.27 -32.78 8.18
CA ASP A 98 -10.03 -33.56 8.19
C ASP A 98 -8.91 -32.98 9.08
N GLY A 99 -9.20 -31.91 9.81
CA GLY A 99 -8.23 -31.18 10.63
C GLY A 99 -7.54 -30.02 9.93
N THR A 100 -7.74 -29.89 8.60
CA THR A 100 -7.24 -28.73 7.85
C THR A 100 -8.10 -27.50 8.12
N GLY A 101 -7.47 -26.32 8.24
CA GLY A 101 -8.24 -25.09 8.44
C GLY A 101 -9.11 -24.74 7.23
N ILE A 102 -10.34 -24.33 7.51
CA ILE A 102 -11.29 -23.88 6.51
C ILE A 102 -11.03 -22.39 6.27
N LYS A 103 -10.50 -22.05 5.11
CA LYS A 103 -10.30 -20.64 4.72
C LYS A 103 -11.66 -20.02 4.40
N LEU A 104 -11.97 -18.89 5.05
CA LEU A 104 -13.19 -18.14 4.79
C LEU A 104 -12.92 -17.07 3.73
N GLU A 105 -13.78 -17.03 2.71
CA GLU A 105 -13.70 -16.05 1.64
C GLU A 105 -14.42 -14.74 2.03
N THR A 106 -14.13 -13.66 1.32
CA THR A 106 -14.80 -12.36 1.48
C THR A 106 -16.32 -12.48 1.36
N GLY A 107 -17.04 -11.81 2.24
CA GLY A 107 -18.49 -11.84 2.33
C GLY A 107 -18.98 -12.67 3.51
N THR A 108 -20.25 -13.10 3.48
CA THR A 108 -20.88 -13.84 4.57
C THR A 108 -20.84 -15.34 4.31
N THR A 109 -20.26 -16.09 5.24
CA THR A 109 -20.26 -17.56 5.23
C THR A 109 -21.07 -18.09 6.42
N LYS A 110 -22.06 -18.94 6.14
CA LYS A 110 -22.86 -19.64 7.15
C LYS A 110 -22.39 -21.08 7.23
N ILE A 111 -21.90 -21.47 8.40
CA ILE A 111 -21.40 -22.81 8.64
C ILE A 111 -22.27 -23.48 9.67
N LYS A 112 -22.74 -24.69 9.35
CA LYS A 112 -23.35 -25.61 10.30
C LYS A 112 -22.46 -26.81 10.50
N ALA A 113 -22.30 -27.23 11.75
CA ALA A 113 -21.43 -28.36 12.07
C ALA A 113 -22.06 -29.28 13.13
N VAL A 114 -21.79 -30.61 13.02
CA VAL A 114 -22.17 -31.62 14.01
C VAL A 114 -20.96 -32.47 14.35
N ALA A 115 -20.84 -32.87 15.60
CA ALA A 115 -19.95 -33.93 16.01
C ALA A 115 -20.67 -35.28 16.02
N VAL A 116 -19.95 -36.31 15.57
CA VAL A 116 -20.48 -37.69 15.52
C VAL A 116 -19.52 -38.60 16.26
N ASN A 117 -19.97 -39.33 17.26
CA ASN A 117 -19.12 -40.27 17.99
C ASN A 117 -18.94 -41.61 17.24
N SER A 118 -18.11 -42.50 17.78
CA SER A 118 -17.79 -43.80 17.16
C SER A 118 -18.99 -44.71 16.98
N MET A 119 -20.07 -44.50 17.72
CA MET A 119 -21.33 -45.24 17.58
C MET A 119 -22.23 -44.68 16.45
N GLY A 120 -21.93 -43.47 15.94
CA GLY A 120 -22.76 -42.78 14.96
C GLY A 120 -23.82 -41.85 15.57
N VAL A 121 -23.76 -41.57 16.87
CA VAL A 121 -24.67 -40.63 17.54
C VAL A 121 -24.23 -39.21 17.26
N TYR A 122 -25.16 -38.34 16.83
CA TYR A 122 -24.93 -36.97 16.48
C TYR A 122 -25.11 -36.01 17.67
N SER A 123 -24.30 -34.97 17.70
CA SER A 123 -24.55 -33.81 18.56
C SER A 123 -25.76 -33.00 18.07
N SER A 124 -26.15 -31.96 18.82
CA SER A 124 -26.88 -30.84 18.23
C SER A 124 -26.09 -30.18 17.13
N VAL A 125 -26.80 -29.47 16.24
CA VAL A 125 -26.17 -28.70 15.18
C VAL A 125 -25.66 -27.37 15.76
N ALA A 126 -24.37 -27.13 15.67
CA ALA A 126 -23.79 -25.84 15.95
C ALA A 126 -23.89 -24.95 14.70
N ASP A 127 -24.32 -23.70 14.87
CA ASP A 127 -24.59 -22.74 13.81
C ASP A 127 -23.68 -21.54 13.96
N PHE A 128 -22.95 -21.20 12.89
CA PHE A 128 -21.96 -20.13 12.89
C PHE A 128 -22.14 -19.23 11.67
N GLU A 129 -21.96 -17.92 11.87
CA GLU A 129 -21.96 -16.93 10.80
C GLU A 129 -20.70 -16.08 10.90
N TYR A 130 -19.97 -16.01 9.79
CA TYR A 130 -18.76 -15.21 9.65
C TYR A 130 -18.91 -14.22 8.51
N VAL A 131 -18.51 -12.98 8.75
CA VAL A 131 -18.49 -11.92 7.74
C VAL A 131 -17.05 -11.45 7.57
N ILE A 132 -16.48 -11.66 6.39
CA ILE A 132 -15.12 -11.20 6.07
C ILE A 132 -15.22 -9.96 5.19
N GLU A 133 -14.77 -8.81 5.74
CA GLU A 133 -14.78 -7.52 5.05
C GLU A 133 -13.45 -6.81 5.31
N TYR A 134 -12.59 -6.76 4.29
CA TYR A 134 -11.31 -6.08 4.40
C TYR A 134 -11.49 -4.56 4.35
N GLY A 135 -10.92 -3.88 5.34
CA GLY A 135 -10.92 -2.42 5.40
C GLY A 135 -9.93 -1.78 4.42
N ALA A 136 -10.28 -0.59 3.91
CA ALA A 136 -9.34 0.20 3.14
C ALA A 136 -8.22 0.74 4.04
N PRO A 137 -6.95 0.79 3.57
CA PRO A 137 -5.85 1.38 4.32
C PRO A 137 -6.08 2.88 4.60
N ALA A 138 -5.41 3.39 5.64
CA ALA A 138 -5.39 4.82 5.90
C ALA A 138 -4.73 5.59 4.74
N ALA A 139 -5.15 6.84 4.53
CA ALA A 139 -4.56 7.71 3.52
C ALA A 139 -3.04 7.86 3.73
N PRO A 140 -2.23 7.95 2.63
CA PRO A 140 -0.79 8.13 2.75
C PRO A 140 -0.43 9.44 3.46
N ASP A 141 0.47 9.37 4.43
CA ASP A 141 1.09 10.54 5.05
C ASP A 141 2.32 10.95 4.23
N VAL A 142 2.17 12.02 3.44
CA VAL A 142 3.16 12.47 2.47
C VAL A 142 3.83 13.74 2.93
N SER A 143 5.14 13.72 3.03
CA SER A 143 6.00 14.87 3.29
C SER A 143 6.96 15.17 2.13
N PRO A 144 7.30 16.45 1.96
CA PRO A 144 6.75 17.61 2.61
C PRO A 144 5.35 17.97 2.12
N ALA A 145 4.70 18.94 2.75
CA ALA A 145 3.39 19.47 2.32
C ALA A 145 3.49 20.17 0.95
N SER A 146 2.35 20.50 0.33
CA SER A 146 2.33 21.31 -0.90
C SER A 146 3.03 22.66 -0.69
N GLY A 147 3.84 23.09 -1.65
CA GLY A 147 4.62 24.33 -1.52
C GLY A 147 5.63 24.59 -2.61
N LYS A 148 6.47 25.61 -2.36
CA LYS A 148 7.63 25.93 -3.20
C LYS A 148 8.89 25.34 -2.58
N TYR A 149 9.71 24.73 -3.42
CA TYR A 149 10.91 23.99 -2.99
C TYR A 149 12.09 24.24 -3.90
N SER A 150 13.28 24.02 -3.40
CA SER A 150 14.51 24.04 -4.17
C SER A 150 14.70 22.73 -4.95
N ALA A 151 15.45 22.79 -6.05
CA ALA A 151 15.82 21.58 -6.77
C ALA A 151 16.66 20.63 -5.89
N GLY A 152 16.31 19.33 -5.91
CA GLY A 152 16.95 18.30 -5.09
C GLY A 152 16.25 17.97 -3.78
N GLU A 153 15.13 18.65 -3.47
CA GLU A 153 14.24 18.24 -2.38
C GLU A 153 13.52 16.95 -2.73
N LYS A 154 13.19 16.16 -1.71
CA LYS A 154 12.63 14.81 -1.89
C LYS A 154 11.21 14.70 -1.36
N VAL A 155 10.47 13.80 -1.98
CA VAL A 155 9.13 13.38 -1.53
C VAL A 155 9.23 12.04 -0.79
N LYS A 156 8.56 11.94 0.33
CA LYS A 156 8.53 10.75 1.16
C LYS A 156 7.11 10.43 1.61
N ILE A 157 6.74 9.14 1.61
CA ILE A 157 5.58 8.60 2.33
C ILE A 157 6.09 8.09 3.68
N ASN A 158 5.55 8.62 4.79
CA ASN A 158 6.08 8.36 6.13
C ASN A 158 5.60 7.03 6.73
N ASN A 159 4.42 6.57 6.35
CA ASN A 159 3.81 5.38 6.94
C ASN A 159 3.07 4.57 5.87
N ILE A 160 3.60 3.40 5.55
CA ILE A 160 2.95 2.41 4.71
C ILE A 160 2.71 1.21 5.62
N PRO A 161 1.44 0.82 5.89
CA PRO A 161 1.12 -0.32 6.74
C PRO A 161 1.70 -1.63 6.19
N ASP A 162 1.85 -2.63 7.06
CA ASP A 162 2.20 -3.98 6.64
C ASP A 162 1.19 -4.51 5.62
N LYS A 163 1.64 -5.38 4.72
CA LYS A 163 0.84 -5.95 3.62
C LYS A 163 0.23 -4.90 2.66
N CYS A 164 0.72 -3.66 2.69
CA CYS A 164 0.29 -2.60 1.79
C CYS A 164 1.42 -2.14 0.89
N LYS A 165 1.05 -1.64 -0.29
CA LYS A 165 1.95 -0.97 -1.24
C LYS A 165 1.43 0.42 -1.52
N ALA A 166 2.35 1.38 -1.71
CA ALA A 166 1.98 2.72 -2.13
C ALA A 166 2.30 2.93 -3.61
N TYR A 167 1.43 3.67 -4.29
CA TYR A 167 1.58 4.01 -5.70
C TYR A 167 1.39 5.50 -5.89
N TYR A 168 2.03 6.05 -6.93
CA TYR A 168 1.90 7.46 -7.24
C TYR A 168 1.87 7.75 -8.74
N THR A 169 1.38 8.96 -9.08
CA THR A 169 1.45 9.58 -10.40
C THR A 169 2.01 10.98 -10.29
N THR A 170 2.68 11.49 -11.31
CA THR A 170 3.29 12.82 -11.32
C THR A 170 2.52 13.84 -12.17
N ASP A 171 1.37 13.46 -12.69
CA ASP A 171 0.47 14.28 -13.50
C ASP A 171 -0.85 14.61 -12.78
N GLY A 172 -1.00 14.16 -11.52
CA GLY A 172 -2.18 14.38 -10.69
C GLY A 172 -3.38 13.48 -11.03
N THR A 173 -3.23 12.51 -11.94
CA THR A 173 -4.22 11.47 -12.17
C THR A 173 -4.34 10.54 -10.95
N THR A 174 -5.47 9.87 -10.80
CA THR A 174 -5.67 8.92 -9.69
C THR A 174 -4.75 7.72 -9.86
N PRO A 175 -3.84 7.44 -8.89
CA PRO A 175 -2.99 6.27 -8.96
C PRO A 175 -3.78 4.97 -8.76
N THR A 176 -3.29 3.89 -9.38
CA THR A 176 -3.79 2.52 -9.27
C THR A 176 -2.64 1.56 -9.04
N ALA A 177 -2.90 0.28 -8.84
CA ALA A 177 -1.87 -0.76 -8.74
C ALA A 177 -0.98 -0.88 -10.00
N SER A 178 -1.41 -0.29 -11.14
CA SER A 178 -0.62 -0.22 -12.37
C SER A 178 0.24 1.05 -12.48
N SER A 179 0.11 1.98 -11.54
CA SER A 179 0.92 3.20 -11.47
C SER A 179 2.32 2.91 -10.92
N THR A 180 3.17 3.94 -10.84
CA THR A 180 4.53 3.78 -10.29
C THR A 180 4.46 3.38 -8.82
N GLU A 181 5.06 2.23 -8.47
CA GLU A 181 5.17 1.79 -7.08
C GLU A 181 6.18 2.67 -6.33
N TYR A 182 5.82 3.11 -5.14
CA TYR A 182 6.71 3.85 -4.26
C TYR A 182 7.62 2.86 -3.51
N THR A 183 8.90 2.87 -3.84
CA THR A 183 9.92 2.00 -3.22
C THR A 183 10.86 2.75 -2.25
N GLY A 184 10.66 4.04 -2.09
CA GLY A 184 11.46 4.92 -1.24
C GLY A 184 11.37 6.37 -1.68
N GLU A 185 12.01 7.27 -0.91
CA GLU A 185 12.01 8.69 -1.25
C GLU A 185 12.60 8.97 -2.64
N PHE A 186 12.01 9.92 -3.35
CA PHE A 186 12.44 10.32 -4.70
C PHE A 186 12.51 11.84 -4.85
N ASP A 187 13.29 12.30 -5.80
CA ASP A 187 13.47 13.74 -6.05
C ASP A 187 12.18 14.37 -6.57
N MET A 188 11.84 15.54 -6.05
CA MET A 188 10.73 16.33 -6.58
C MET A 188 10.96 16.68 -8.05
N PRO A 189 9.99 16.43 -8.94
CA PRO A 189 10.09 16.87 -10.32
C PRO A 189 10.20 18.39 -10.42
N ALA A 190 11.10 18.87 -11.30
CA ALA A 190 11.29 20.30 -11.53
C ALA A 190 10.04 20.98 -12.14
N GLY A 191 9.80 22.22 -11.78
CA GLY A 191 8.65 23.00 -12.24
C GLY A 191 7.40 22.80 -11.38
N ASN A 192 6.22 23.06 -11.96
CA ASN A 192 4.93 22.87 -11.29
C ASN A 192 4.43 21.45 -11.53
N THR A 193 4.31 20.67 -10.48
CA THR A 193 3.89 19.27 -10.57
C THR A 193 2.82 18.97 -9.53
N VAL A 194 1.80 18.21 -9.93
CA VAL A 194 0.81 17.61 -9.03
C VAL A 194 1.12 16.14 -8.91
N ILE A 195 1.47 15.71 -7.71
CA ILE A 195 1.71 14.29 -7.43
C ILE A 195 0.53 13.75 -6.62
N ALA A 196 -0.07 12.67 -7.10
CA ALA A 196 -1.14 11.96 -6.41
C ALA A 196 -0.61 10.63 -5.86
N PHE A 197 -1.10 10.23 -4.68
CA PHE A 197 -0.64 9.06 -3.95
C PHE A 197 -1.83 8.24 -3.45
N VAL A 198 -1.69 6.92 -3.45
CA VAL A 198 -2.63 5.96 -2.88
C VAL A 198 -1.87 4.83 -2.20
N ILE A 199 -2.44 4.25 -1.15
CA ILE A 199 -1.99 3.00 -0.55
C ILE A 199 -3.02 1.92 -0.89
N ILE A 200 -2.55 0.73 -1.29
CA ILE A 200 -3.38 -0.42 -1.64
C ILE A 200 -2.89 -1.61 -0.83
N ASN A 201 -3.82 -2.31 -0.16
CA ASN A 201 -3.50 -3.53 0.60
C ASN A 201 -3.47 -4.78 -0.31
N ASP A 202 -3.12 -5.93 0.26
CA ASP A 202 -3.06 -7.23 -0.41
C ASP A 202 -4.43 -7.79 -0.82
N HIS A 203 -5.52 -7.17 -0.32
CA HIS A 203 -6.91 -7.45 -0.72
C HIS A 203 -7.46 -6.44 -1.75
N GLU A 204 -6.58 -5.68 -2.42
CA GLU A 204 -6.92 -4.70 -3.46
C GLU A 204 -7.78 -3.51 -2.96
N GLN A 205 -7.91 -3.32 -1.63
CA GLN A 205 -8.60 -2.17 -1.09
C GLN A 205 -7.69 -0.94 -1.15
N SER A 206 -8.22 0.16 -1.68
CA SER A 206 -7.48 1.41 -1.87
C SER A 206 -7.81 2.43 -0.79
N SER A 207 -6.80 3.12 -0.28
CA SER A 207 -6.97 4.29 0.57
C SER A 207 -7.61 5.46 -0.18
N SER A 208 -7.96 6.52 0.55
CA SER A 208 -8.20 7.82 -0.07
C SER A 208 -6.93 8.33 -0.76
N VAL A 209 -7.12 9.03 -1.91
CA VAL A 209 -6.01 9.62 -2.67
C VAL A 209 -5.56 10.93 -2.02
N VAL A 210 -4.27 11.06 -1.77
CA VAL A 210 -3.64 12.30 -1.32
C VAL A 210 -2.94 12.97 -2.49
N LYS A 211 -3.21 14.27 -2.72
CA LYS A 211 -2.53 15.07 -3.74
C LYS A 211 -1.63 16.11 -3.09
N ARG A 212 -0.45 16.33 -3.70
CA ARG A 212 0.50 17.38 -3.33
C ARG A 212 0.86 18.20 -4.56
N ASN A 213 0.86 19.51 -4.39
CA ASN A 213 1.25 20.47 -5.43
C ASN A 213 2.64 21.00 -5.08
N TYR A 214 3.62 20.69 -5.92
CA TYR A 214 4.99 21.16 -5.75
C TYR A 214 5.36 22.15 -6.84
N ASN A 215 5.98 23.27 -6.45
CA ASN A 215 6.61 24.23 -7.36
C ASN A 215 8.10 24.20 -7.06
N VAL A 216 8.85 23.48 -7.88
CA VAL A 216 10.28 23.29 -7.70
C VAL A 216 11.04 24.18 -8.65
N GLU A 217 11.96 24.99 -8.11
CA GLU A 217 12.78 25.88 -8.92
C GLU A 217 13.54 25.09 -10.00
N VAL A 218 13.37 25.52 -11.25
CA VAL A 218 14.14 24.97 -12.35
C VAL A 218 15.49 25.65 -12.33
N LYS A 219 16.57 24.96 -12.00
CA LYS A 219 17.91 25.46 -12.23
C LYS A 219 18.17 25.45 -13.74
N ASN A 220 18.01 26.61 -14.39
CA ASN A 220 18.49 26.78 -15.74
C ASN A 220 19.99 26.71 -15.73
N THR A 221 20.56 25.71 -16.38
CA THR A 221 22.00 25.60 -16.57
C THR A 221 22.29 26.13 -17.97
N TYR A 222 22.92 27.29 -18.05
CA TYR A 222 23.38 27.84 -19.35
C TYR A 222 24.40 26.89 -19.97
N THR A 223 24.25 26.59 -21.24
CA THR A 223 25.32 26.00 -22.05
C THR A 223 26.35 27.08 -22.34
N TYR A 224 27.57 26.69 -22.76
CA TYR A 224 28.60 27.69 -23.17
C TYR A 224 28.07 28.63 -24.25
N SER A 225 27.42 28.14 -25.30
CA SER A 225 26.85 28.94 -26.37
C SER A 225 25.81 29.96 -25.89
N GLN A 226 24.95 29.57 -24.94
CA GLN A 226 24.00 30.50 -24.33
C GLN A 226 24.70 31.54 -23.45
N ALA A 227 25.74 31.13 -22.72
CA ALA A 227 26.53 32.03 -21.88
C ALA A 227 27.30 33.05 -22.71
N GLU A 228 27.90 32.61 -23.82
CA GLU A 228 28.58 33.51 -24.77
C GLU A 228 27.60 34.50 -25.39
N SER A 229 26.40 34.03 -25.82
CA SER A 229 25.37 34.91 -26.36
C SER A 229 24.90 35.93 -25.32
N GLN A 230 24.73 35.50 -24.07
CA GLN A 230 24.34 36.37 -22.95
C GLN A 230 25.44 37.46 -22.70
N LEU A 231 26.72 37.06 -22.70
CA LEU A 231 27.82 38.00 -22.57
C LEU A 231 27.79 39.05 -23.69
N LYS A 232 27.64 38.63 -24.96
CA LYS A 232 27.53 39.54 -26.12
C LYS A 232 26.40 40.54 -25.96
N ASN A 233 25.20 40.07 -25.57
CA ASN A 233 24.04 40.93 -25.33
C ASN A 233 24.33 41.99 -24.26
N VAL A 234 24.95 41.61 -23.15
CA VAL A 234 25.33 42.53 -22.09
C VAL A 234 26.37 43.56 -22.60
N LEU A 235 27.41 43.13 -23.33
CA LEU A 235 28.41 44.01 -23.88
C LEU A 235 27.84 44.98 -24.93
N ILE A 236 26.88 44.57 -25.74
CA ILE A 236 26.15 45.44 -26.67
C ILE A 236 25.31 46.46 -25.89
N SER A 237 24.57 46.05 -24.86
CA SER A 237 23.76 46.95 -24.05
C SER A 237 24.60 48.03 -23.35
N LYS A 238 25.83 47.69 -22.95
CA LYS A 238 26.79 48.61 -22.33
C LYS A 238 27.66 49.38 -23.36
N LYS A 239 27.36 49.26 -24.66
CA LYS A 239 28.04 49.93 -25.77
C LYS A 239 29.52 49.59 -25.88
N VAL A 240 29.97 48.45 -25.38
CA VAL A 240 31.31 47.88 -25.59
C VAL A 240 31.40 47.24 -26.96
N LEU A 241 30.33 46.61 -27.38
CA LEU A 241 30.14 46.07 -28.72
C LEU A 241 29.14 46.89 -29.51
N LYS A 242 29.32 46.97 -30.84
CA LYS A 242 28.37 47.48 -31.81
C LYS A 242 27.49 46.35 -32.36
N SER A 243 28.05 45.13 -32.46
CA SER A 243 27.38 43.89 -32.85
C SER A 243 28.16 42.70 -32.26
N ASP A 244 27.64 41.46 -32.43
CA ASP A 244 28.25 40.22 -31.94
C ASP A 244 29.71 39.98 -32.33
N SER A 245 30.18 40.65 -33.37
CA SER A 245 31.52 40.50 -33.95
C SER A 245 32.32 41.77 -34.08
N VAL A 246 31.75 42.94 -33.67
CA VAL A 246 32.37 44.24 -33.86
C VAL A 246 32.34 45.07 -32.57
N ALA A 247 33.47 45.52 -32.12
CA ALA A 247 33.65 46.50 -31.04
C ALA A 247 33.06 47.86 -31.36
N SER A 248 32.87 48.70 -30.36
CA SER A 248 32.32 50.07 -30.54
C SER A 248 33.16 50.95 -31.39
N ASP A 249 34.49 50.74 -31.44
CA ASP A 249 35.46 51.46 -32.27
C ASP A 249 35.56 50.89 -33.71
N GLY A 250 34.78 49.87 -34.05
CA GLY A 250 34.80 49.24 -35.37
C GLY A 250 35.79 48.07 -35.50
N SER A 251 36.55 47.77 -34.50
CA SER A 251 37.50 46.63 -34.48
C SER A 251 36.74 45.29 -34.47
N GLY A 252 37.35 44.27 -35.08
CA GLY A 252 36.84 42.90 -34.96
C GLY A 252 36.98 42.37 -33.51
N VAL A 253 36.13 41.41 -33.11
CA VAL A 253 36.20 40.81 -31.76
C VAL A 253 36.19 39.32 -31.83
N ASN A 254 36.78 38.68 -30.83
CA ASN A 254 36.73 37.23 -30.65
C ASN A 254 36.45 36.88 -29.19
N PHE A 255 35.68 35.80 -28.97
CA PHE A 255 35.35 35.26 -27.66
C PHE A 255 35.97 33.88 -27.55
N VAL A 256 36.82 33.71 -26.54
CA VAL A 256 37.54 32.44 -26.33
C VAL A 256 37.10 31.80 -25.03
N TYR A 257 36.60 30.59 -25.13
CA TYR A 257 36.36 29.77 -23.96
C TYR A 257 37.67 29.46 -23.22
N ILE A 258 37.75 29.75 -21.95
CA ILE A 258 38.90 29.42 -21.11
C ILE A 258 38.62 28.20 -20.25
N SER A 259 37.61 28.28 -19.42
CA SER A 259 37.26 27.18 -18.49
C SER A 259 35.82 27.28 -18.01
N LYS A 260 35.35 26.21 -17.39
CA LYS A 260 34.16 26.20 -16.54
C LYS A 260 34.62 25.90 -15.12
N THR A 261 34.50 26.88 -14.22
CA THR A 261 35.06 26.75 -12.87
C THR A 261 34.23 27.51 -11.85
N LYS A 262 34.44 27.17 -10.56
CA LYS A 262 33.79 27.86 -9.44
C LYS A 262 34.61 29.11 -9.09
N VAL A 263 33.95 30.28 -9.07
CA VAL A 263 34.50 31.56 -8.62
C VAL A 263 33.64 32.10 -7.49
N GLY A 264 34.18 32.12 -6.28
CA GLY A 264 33.37 32.35 -5.07
C GLY A 264 32.30 31.24 -4.90
N ASN A 265 31.03 31.62 -4.82
CA ASN A 265 29.93 30.71 -4.69
C ASN A 265 29.28 30.28 -6.02
N ASN A 266 29.71 30.88 -7.15
CA ASN A 266 29.07 30.70 -8.45
C ASN A 266 29.90 29.81 -9.36
N GLU A 267 29.25 28.87 -10.06
CA GLU A 267 29.89 28.15 -11.17
C GLU A 267 29.74 28.97 -12.44
N MET A 268 30.86 29.28 -13.11
CA MET A 268 30.87 30.19 -14.24
C MET A 268 31.61 29.61 -15.44
N TYR A 269 31.17 29.97 -16.66
CA TYR A 269 31.98 29.92 -17.84
C TYR A 269 32.91 31.14 -17.86
N ILE A 270 34.20 30.91 -17.92
CA ILE A 270 35.22 31.98 -18.08
C ILE A 270 35.49 32.17 -19.56
N ILE A 271 35.25 33.39 -20.02
CA ILE A 271 35.33 33.77 -21.43
C ILE A 271 36.26 34.95 -21.57
N ARG A 272 37.31 34.79 -22.40
CA ARG A 272 38.21 35.88 -22.76
C ARG A 272 37.64 36.65 -23.95
N TYR A 273 37.60 37.96 -23.83
CA TYR A 273 37.22 38.91 -24.88
C TYR A 273 38.46 39.55 -25.48
N ASP A 274 38.69 39.30 -26.77
CA ASP A 274 39.81 39.81 -27.52
C ASP A 274 39.33 40.81 -28.59
N VAL A 275 40.11 41.87 -28.82
CA VAL A 275 39.90 42.86 -29.88
C VAL A 275 40.94 42.66 -30.96
N ILE A 276 40.52 42.67 -32.22
CA ILE A 276 41.38 42.48 -33.42
C ILE A 276 41.44 43.78 -34.17
N LYS A 277 42.67 44.35 -34.25
CA LYS A 277 42.89 45.60 -34.92
C LYS A 277 44.20 45.53 -35.76
N GLY A 278 44.12 45.85 -37.08
CA GLY A 278 45.27 45.84 -37.96
C GLY A 278 45.99 44.49 -38.04
N GLY A 279 45.29 43.38 -37.88
CA GLY A 279 45.83 42.01 -37.85
C GLY A 279 46.45 41.58 -36.51
N SER A 280 46.44 42.43 -35.48
CA SER A 280 46.94 42.15 -34.15
C SER A 280 45.71 41.83 -33.21
N THR A 281 45.83 40.82 -32.36
CA THR A 281 44.85 40.46 -31.36
C THR A 281 45.33 40.90 -29.98
N THR A 282 44.50 41.62 -29.24
CA THR A 282 44.80 42.08 -27.89
C THR A 282 43.61 41.61 -26.94
N THR A 283 43.95 41.04 -25.83
CA THR A 283 42.96 40.73 -24.80
C THR A 283 42.42 42.00 -24.16
N ALA A 284 41.12 42.26 -24.31
CA ALA A 284 40.44 43.42 -23.78
C ALA A 284 39.72 43.17 -22.45
N GLY A 285 39.46 41.93 -22.14
CA GLY A 285 38.83 41.58 -20.86
C GLY A 285 38.64 40.07 -20.64
N LEU A 286 38.38 39.74 -19.39
CA LEU A 286 38.01 38.42 -18.99
C LEU A 286 36.64 38.49 -18.27
N TYR A 287 35.72 37.67 -18.68
CA TYR A 287 34.36 37.67 -18.17
C TYR A 287 33.95 36.29 -17.64
N GLY A 288 33.09 36.28 -16.63
CA GLY A 288 32.43 35.10 -16.13
C GLY A 288 30.93 35.19 -16.40
N VAL A 289 30.32 34.09 -16.84
CA VAL A 289 28.86 33.99 -16.95
C VAL A 289 28.44 32.89 -16.04
N ASP A 290 27.62 33.22 -15.03
CA ASP A 290 27.09 32.29 -14.07
C ASP A 290 26.19 31.24 -14.77
N THR A 291 26.49 29.97 -14.55
CA THR A 291 25.81 28.86 -15.25
C THR A 291 24.36 28.69 -14.87
N SER A 292 23.93 29.21 -13.73
CA SER A 292 22.57 29.07 -13.22
C SER A 292 21.67 30.29 -13.48
N SER A 293 22.26 31.52 -13.37
CA SER A 293 21.51 32.77 -13.47
C SER A 293 21.75 33.51 -14.79
N GLY A 294 22.79 33.18 -15.53
CA GLY A 294 23.22 33.92 -16.70
C GLY A 294 23.78 35.31 -16.38
N LYS A 295 23.97 35.68 -15.12
CA LYS A 295 24.58 36.95 -14.75
C LYS A 295 26.01 37.00 -15.24
N VAL A 296 26.42 38.20 -15.72
CA VAL A 296 27.73 38.46 -16.26
C VAL A 296 28.60 39.21 -15.23
N TYR A 297 29.87 38.79 -15.13
CA TYR A 297 30.84 39.29 -14.20
C TYR A 297 32.13 39.69 -14.96
N THR A 298 32.80 40.76 -14.52
CA THR A 298 34.19 40.93 -14.85
C THR A 298 35.02 40.00 -13.98
N VAL A 299 36.00 39.34 -14.58
CA VAL A 299 36.88 38.39 -13.91
C VAL A 299 38.31 38.88 -13.94
N THR A 300 39.00 38.74 -12.84
CA THR A 300 40.44 39.07 -12.71
C THR A 300 41.19 37.88 -12.10
N GLY A 301 42.46 37.79 -12.31
CA GLY A 301 43.29 36.69 -11.84
C GLY A 301 43.59 35.65 -12.93
N THR A 302 44.08 34.51 -12.51
CA THR A 302 44.43 33.38 -13.37
C THR A 302 43.66 32.12 -12.92
N GLU A 303 43.71 31.08 -13.73
CA GLU A 303 43.07 29.80 -13.40
C GLU A 303 43.50 29.32 -12.01
N GLY A 304 42.51 28.94 -11.20
CA GLY A 304 42.70 28.57 -9.79
C GLY A 304 42.62 29.72 -8.77
N SER A 305 42.68 31.01 -9.23
CA SER A 305 42.67 32.19 -8.37
C SER A 305 41.81 33.34 -8.91
N TYR A 306 40.74 33.00 -9.65
CA TYR A 306 39.82 34.01 -10.18
C TYR A 306 39.04 34.74 -9.09
N SER A 307 38.89 36.05 -9.27
CA SER A 307 37.93 36.89 -8.54
C SER A 307 36.92 37.47 -9.52
N ALA A 308 35.66 37.55 -9.14
CA ALA A 308 34.59 38.03 -9.99
C ALA A 308 33.83 39.17 -9.32
N LYS A 309 33.49 40.21 -10.10
CA LYS A 309 32.61 41.31 -9.70
C LYS A 309 31.48 41.40 -10.72
N GLU A 310 30.23 41.50 -10.29
CA GLU A 310 29.08 41.66 -11.20
C GLU A 310 29.30 42.86 -12.12
N TYR A 311 29.08 42.62 -13.43
CA TYR A 311 29.42 43.56 -14.49
C TYR A 311 28.32 44.57 -14.80
#